data_7fe93dc76ecd280f7ac1897ecabbd234
#
_entry.id   7fe93dc76ecd280f7ac1897ecabbd234
#
_cell.length_a   1.000
_cell.length_b   1.000
_cell.length_c   1.000
_cell.angle_alpha   90.00
_cell.angle_beta   90.00
_cell.angle_gamma   90.00
#
_symmetry.space_group_name_H-M   'P 1'
#
loop_
_entity.id
_entity.type
_entity.pdbx_description
1 polymer ?
#
loop_
_entity_poly.entity_id
_entity_poly.type
_entity_poly.pdbx_seq_one_letter_code
_entity_poly.pdbx_strand_id
1 'polypeptide(L)'
;MRLGALKHMAEVVRAMARPGRIIVIGSSSLFASFPEIDSEDGPLAKTNDADLIVLPFEEQVGVMLHDALGADEEFHQRHGYYADILRPIGLEELTPGWEERLVPLPGMEDLVFCLHPNDMAVCKLRAGRPKDVALLAILIRKGLLDAAELRNHLWLTPMREQVILRSHQCLDQVREQAGLPPEPI
;
A
#
# COMPACT_ATOMS: atom_id res chain seq x y z
N MET A 1 8.63 -7.27 -4.92
CA MET A 1 7.69 -8.09 -4.10
C MET A 1 6.90 -8.99 -5.02
N ARG A 2 6.62 -10.19 -4.60
CA ARG A 2 5.72 -11.16 -5.24
C ARG A 2 4.59 -11.49 -4.27
N LEU A 3 3.42 -11.85 -4.78
CA LEU A 3 2.26 -12.24 -3.96
C LEU A 3 2.60 -13.36 -2.96
N GLY A 4 3.40 -14.35 -3.40
CA GLY A 4 3.85 -15.43 -2.52
C GLY A 4 4.67 -14.94 -1.33
N ALA A 5 5.51 -13.91 -1.50
CA ALA A 5 6.28 -13.30 -0.41
C ALA A 5 5.37 -12.60 0.62
N LEU A 6 4.37 -11.85 0.14
CA LEU A 6 3.37 -11.23 1.02
C LEU A 6 2.61 -12.28 1.84
N LYS A 7 2.14 -13.36 1.19
CA LYS A 7 1.46 -14.46 1.89
C LYS A 7 2.36 -15.14 2.92
N HIS A 8 3.63 -15.39 2.57
CA HIS A 8 4.58 -15.99 3.51
C HIS A 8 4.77 -15.11 4.77
N MET A 9 4.96 -13.80 4.61
CA MET A 9 5.05 -12.89 5.76
C MET A 9 3.77 -12.91 6.61
N ALA A 10 2.60 -12.91 5.99
CA ALA A 10 1.32 -12.98 6.72
C ALA A 10 1.16 -14.30 7.50
N GLU A 11 1.63 -15.44 6.96
CA GLU A 11 1.63 -16.71 7.67
C GLU A 11 2.60 -16.70 8.87
N VAL A 12 3.76 -16.06 8.74
CA VAL A 12 4.68 -15.88 9.88
C VAL A 12 4.03 -15.02 10.96
N VAL A 13 3.38 -13.90 10.58
CA VAL A 13 2.62 -13.06 11.52
C VAL A 13 1.51 -13.86 12.20
N ARG A 14 0.74 -14.67 11.44
CA ARG A 14 -0.30 -15.56 11.98
C ARG A 14 0.25 -16.51 13.05
N ALA A 15 1.38 -17.13 12.75
CA ALA A 15 2.01 -18.10 13.66
C ALA A 15 2.55 -17.46 14.94
N MET A 16 3.13 -16.25 14.84
CA MET A 16 3.76 -15.56 15.96
C MET A 16 2.77 -14.81 16.85
N ALA A 17 1.81 -14.09 16.25
CA ALA A 17 0.96 -13.12 16.94
C ALA A 17 -0.51 -13.56 17.06
N ARG A 18 -0.98 -14.50 16.23
CA ARG A 18 -2.38 -14.93 16.15
C ARG A 18 -3.35 -13.74 16.04
N PRO A 19 -3.16 -12.84 15.11
CA PRO A 19 -3.95 -11.61 14.99
C PRO A 19 -5.39 -11.91 14.58
N GLY A 20 -6.29 -10.99 14.92
CA GLY A 20 -7.66 -11.00 14.38
C GLY A 20 -7.71 -10.53 12.93
N ARG A 21 -6.81 -9.60 12.53
CA ARG A 21 -6.72 -9.04 11.19
C ARG A 21 -5.33 -8.51 10.89
N ILE A 22 -4.89 -8.62 9.63
CA ILE A 22 -3.71 -7.95 9.09
C ILE A 22 -4.18 -7.01 7.97
N ILE A 23 -3.79 -5.74 8.03
CA ILE A 23 -4.08 -4.76 6.98
C ILE A 23 -2.78 -4.44 6.24
N VAL A 24 -2.79 -4.61 4.93
CA VAL A 24 -1.68 -4.25 4.04
C VAL A 24 -1.95 -2.87 3.47
N ILE A 25 -1.09 -1.88 3.74
CA ILE A 25 -1.34 -0.48 3.36
C ILE A 25 -0.40 0.06 2.28
N GLY A 26 0.74 -0.56 2.06
CA GLY A 26 1.73 -0.14 1.05
C GLY A 26 1.43 -0.66 -0.35
N SER A 27 2.45 -0.59 -1.21
CA SER A 27 2.33 -0.99 -2.63
C SER A 27 1.87 -2.44 -2.81
N SER A 28 2.24 -3.33 -1.89
CA SER A 28 1.86 -4.74 -1.91
C SER A 28 0.36 -4.98 -1.72
N SER A 29 -0.41 -3.99 -1.24
CA SER A 29 -1.88 -4.05 -1.18
C SER A 29 -2.53 -4.23 -2.56
N LEU A 30 -1.86 -3.80 -3.62
CA LEU A 30 -2.34 -3.91 -5.00
C LEU A 30 -2.55 -5.35 -5.47
N PHE A 31 -1.88 -6.34 -4.87
CA PHE A 31 -2.05 -7.75 -5.24
C PHE A 31 -3.45 -8.29 -5.01
N ALA A 32 -4.21 -7.70 -4.09
CA ALA A 32 -5.60 -8.11 -3.84
C ALA A 32 -6.54 -7.68 -4.97
N SER A 33 -6.31 -6.50 -5.56
CA SER A 33 -7.16 -5.94 -6.62
C SER A 33 -6.66 -6.30 -8.02
N PHE A 34 -5.34 -6.50 -8.18
CA PHE A 34 -4.68 -6.67 -9.48
C PHE A 34 -3.69 -7.86 -9.43
N PRO A 35 -4.18 -9.10 -9.34
CA PRO A 35 -3.30 -10.28 -9.27
C PRO A 35 -2.39 -10.41 -10.50
N GLU A 36 -2.77 -9.85 -11.64
CA GLU A 36 -1.99 -9.86 -12.90
C GLU A 36 -0.68 -9.06 -12.82
N ILE A 37 -0.51 -8.17 -11.83
CA ILE A 37 0.77 -7.45 -11.63
C ILE A 37 1.84 -8.32 -10.95
N ASP A 38 1.50 -9.53 -10.49
CA ASP A 38 2.43 -10.48 -9.88
C ASP A 38 3.31 -11.16 -10.94
N SER A 39 4.21 -10.40 -11.54
CA SER A 39 5.15 -10.88 -12.55
C SER A 39 6.59 -10.40 -12.26
N GLU A 40 7.58 -11.07 -12.87
CA GLU A 40 9.01 -10.73 -12.69
C GLU A 40 9.33 -9.31 -13.16
N ASP A 41 8.67 -8.85 -14.21
CA ASP A 41 8.80 -7.50 -14.76
C ASP A 41 7.64 -6.59 -14.36
N GLY A 42 6.86 -7.00 -13.35
CA GLY A 42 5.70 -6.25 -12.86
C GLY A 42 6.08 -4.96 -12.16
N PRO A 43 5.11 -4.04 -11.96
CA PRO A 43 5.36 -2.75 -11.34
C PRO A 43 5.89 -2.84 -9.90
N LEU A 44 5.69 -3.98 -9.23
CA LEU A 44 6.17 -4.26 -7.87
C LEU A 44 7.41 -5.16 -7.82
N ALA A 45 8.01 -5.52 -8.95
CA ALA A 45 9.14 -6.45 -8.99
C ALA A 45 10.36 -5.96 -8.16
N LYS A 46 10.57 -4.65 -8.08
CA LYS A 46 11.66 -4.03 -7.31
C LYS A 46 11.30 -3.70 -5.86
N THR A 47 10.04 -3.88 -5.46
CA THR A 47 9.59 -3.70 -4.07
C THR A 47 9.95 -4.95 -3.27
N ASN A 48 10.56 -4.78 -2.10
CA ASN A 48 10.93 -5.89 -1.21
C ASN A 48 10.35 -5.74 0.21
N ASP A 49 9.59 -4.69 0.45
CA ASP A 49 8.91 -4.37 1.70
C ASP A 49 7.39 -4.57 1.60
N ALA A 50 6.77 -4.95 2.72
CA ALA A 50 5.32 -4.91 2.91
C ALA A 50 5.00 -4.11 4.17
N ASP A 51 4.16 -3.08 4.01
CA ASP A 51 3.68 -2.27 5.13
C ASP A 51 2.45 -2.96 5.77
N LEU A 52 2.60 -3.51 6.98
CA LEU A 52 1.58 -4.30 7.67
C LEU A 52 1.11 -3.62 8.95
N ILE A 53 -0.19 -3.56 9.16
CA ILE A 53 -0.81 -3.23 10.44
C ILE A 53 -1.48 -4.49 10.97
N VAL A 54 -1.12 -4.88 12.20
CA VAL A 54 -1.62 -6.09 12.87
C VAL A 54 -2.64 -5.68 13.92
N LEU A 55 -3.84 -6.23 13.88
CA LEU A 55 -4.94 -5.87 14.78
C LEU A 55 -5.48 -7.07 15.58
N PRO A 56 -5.83 -6.89 16.89
CA PRO A 56 -5.62 -5.66 17.65
C PRO A 56 -4.13 -5.34 17.76
N PHE A 57 -3.77 -4.06 17.77
CA PHE A 57 -2.38 -3.64 17.88
C PHE A 57 -1.92 -3.65 19.34
N GLU A 58 -0.84 -4.36 19.59
CA GLU A 58 -0.14 -4.38 20.86
C GLU A 58 1.33 -4.01 20.65
N GLU A 59 1.86 -3.05 21.39
CA GLU A 59 3.21 -2.53 21.20
C GLU A 59 4.29 -3.63 21.29
N GLN A 60 4.18 -4.52 22.27
CA GLN A 60 5.14 -5.62 22.46
C GLN A 60 5.10 -6.62 21.30
N VAL A 61 3.92 -6.89 20.75
CA VAL A 61 3.74 -7.73 19.56
C VAL A 61 4.34 -7.04 18.35
N GLY A 62 4.12 -5.74 18.21
CA GLY A 62 4.71 -4.94 17.13
C GLY A 62 6.25 -5.00 17.14
N VAL A 63 6.88 -4.83 18.29
CA VAL A 63 8.34 -4.95 18.45
C VAL A 63 8.81 -6.37 18.10
N MET A 64 8.18 -7.39 18.67
CA MET A 64 8.53 -8.79 18.39
C MET A 64 8.45 -9.14 16.90
N LEU A 65 7.41 -8.68 16.22
CA LEU A 65 7.26 -8.90 14.76
C LEU A 65 8.29 -8.10 13.95
N HIS A 66 8.61 -6.88 14.37
CA HIS A 66 9.65 -6.08 13.74
C HIS A 66 11.03 -6.75 13.84
N ASP A 67 11.40 -7.25 15.04
CA ASP A 67 12.65 -7.98 15.26
C ASP A 67 12.72 -9.30 14.47
N ALA A 68 11.57 -9.90 14.16
CA ALA A 68 11.51 -11.15 13.40
C ALA A 68 11.49 -10.94 11.89
N LEU A 69 10.77 -9.92 11.38
CA LEU A 69 10.44 -9.74 9.97
C LEU A 69 10.99 -8.45 9.35
N GLY A 70 11.57 -7.57 10.17
CA GLY A 70 12.00 -6.24 9.76
C GLY A 70 13.17 -6.21 8.79
N ALA A 71 13.51 -4.99 8.34
CA ALA A 71 14.66 -4.75 7.50
C ALA A 71 15.96 -5.16 8.24
N ASP A 72 16.90 -5.77 7.49
CA ASP A 72 18.21 -6.22 7.98
C ASP A 72 18.19 -7.37 8.99
N GLU A 73 17.02 -7.89 9.36
CA GLU A 73 16.86 -9.04 10.22
C GLU A 73 17.14 -10.36 9.48
N GLU A 74 17.30 -11.46 10.22
CA GLU A 74 17.63 -12.78 9.64
C GLU A 74 16.62 -13.23 8.58
N PHE A 75 15.33 -12.91 8.78
CA PHE A 75 14.28 -13.19 7.82
C PHE A 75 14.54 -12.48 6.48
N HIS A 76 14.83 -11.17 6.53
CA HIS A 76 15.15 -10.39 5.33
C HIS A 76 16.41 -10.91 4.63
N GLN A 77 17.47 -11.19 5.39
CA GLN A 77 18.72 -11.75 4.83
C GLN A 77 18.52 -13.10 4.14
N ARG A 78 17.63 -13.93 4.68
CA ARG A 78 17.33 -15.28 4.14
C ARG A 78 16.41 -15.24 2.92
N HIS A 79 15.41 -14.36 2.92
CA HIS A 79 14.32 -14.39 1.93
C HIS A 79 14.37 -13.24 0.92
N GLY A 80 15.13 -12.17 1.17
CA GLY A 80 15.26 -11.00 0.30
C GLY A 80 14.06 -10.04 0.33
N TYR A 81 13.12 -10.23 1.27
CA TYR A 81 11.99 -9.35 1.52
C TYR A 81 11.70 -9.28 3.03
N TYR A 82 10.99 -8.23 3.46
CA TYR A 82 10.73 -7.96 4.86
C TYR A 82 9.36 -7.27 5.06
N ALA A 83 8.93 -7.15 6.32
CA ALA A 83 7.73 -6.44 6.68
C ALA A 83 8.06 -5.24 7.57
N ASP A 84 7.50 -4.08 7.22
CA ASP A 84 7.41 -2.93 8.11
C ASP A 84 6.12 -3.05 8.92
N ILE A 85 6.25 -3.30 10.23
CA ILE A 85 5.12 -3.40 11.14
C ILE A 85 4.77 -2.00 11.62
N LEU A 86 3.63 -1.51 11.15
CA LEU A 86 3.20 -0.14 11.38
C LEU A 86 2.16 -0.05 12.49
N ARG A 87 2.22 1.05 13.24
CA ARG A 87 1.16 1.40 14.18
C ARG A 87 -0.08 1.85 13.41
N PRO A 88 -1.29 1.62 13.93
CA PRO A 88 -2.53 2.05 13.28
C PRO A 88 -2.74 3.57 13.27
N ILE A 89 -1.78 4.33 13.78
CA ILE A 89 -1.78 5.80 13.75
C ILE A 89 -1.78 6.28 12.30
N GLY A 90 -2.79 7.06 11.94
CA GLY A 90 -2.95 7.58 10.57
C GLY A 90 -3.94 6.82 9.70
N LEU A 91 -4.50 5.69 10.16
CA LEU A 91 -5.66 5.08 9.48
C LEU A 91 -6.87 6.03 9.46
N GLU A 92 -7.04 6.85 10.49
CA GLU A 92 -8.05 7.91 10.59
C GLU A 92 -7.84 9.07 9.58
N GLU A 93 -6.64 9.16 9.00
CA GLU A 93 -6.32 10.13 7.94
C GLU A 93 -6.59 9.58 6.52
N LEU A 94 -7.08 8.35 6.41
CA LEU A 94 -7.52 7.78 5.14
C LEU A 94 -8.87 8.39 4.71
N THR A 95 -9.20 8.22 3.45
CA THR A 95 -10.48 8.68 2.91
C THR A 95 -11.64 8.00 3.65
N PRO A 96 -12.65 8.74 4.16
CA PRO A 96 -13.77 8.15 4.87
C PRO A 96 -14.37 6.94 4.14
N GLY A 97 -14.73 5.90 4.88
CA GLY A 97 -15.23 4.63 4.33
C GLY A 97 -14.13 3.70 3.80
N TRP A 98 -12.87 3.95 4.13
CA TRP A 98 -11.76 3.07 3.70
C TRP A 98 -11.89 1.64 4.21
N GLU A 99 -12.47 1.43 5.41
CA GLU A 99 -12.64 0.09 5.98
C GLU A 99 -13.60 -0.77 5.15
N GLU A 100 -14.69 -0.18 4.65
CA GLU A 100 -15.67 -0.84 3.79
C GLU A 100 -15.12 -1.14 2.40
N ARG A 101 -14.06 -0.43 2.00
CA ARG A 101 -13.37 -0.65 0.71
C ARG A 101 -12.18 -1.61 0.80
N LEU A 102 -11.85 -2.12 1.97
CA LEU A 102 -10.78 -3.11 2.10
C LEU A 102 -11.04 -4.32 1.21
N VAL A 103 -10.01 -4.76 0.52
CA VAL A 103 -10.05 -5.90 -0.41
C VAL A 103 -9.40 -7.11 0.26
N PRO A 104 -10.12 -8.21 0.49
CA PRO A 104 -9.52 -9.43 1.03
C PRO A 104 -8.42 -9.97 0.11
N LEU A 105 -7.30 -10.43 0.70
CA LEU A 105 -6.21 -11.01 -0.08
C LEU A 105 -6.59 -12.44 -0.54
N PRO A 106 -6.59 -12.75 -1.84
CA PRO A 106 -6.96 -14.07 -2.34
C PRO A 106 -6.15 -15.21 -1.69
N GLY A 107 -6.87 -16.18 -1.10
CA GLY A 107 -6.31 -17.32 -0.37
C GLY A 107 -5.94 -17.03 1.09
N MET A 108 -6.25 -15.83 1.61
CA MET A 108 -6.11 -15.43 3.02
C MET A 108 -7.24 -14.49 3.45
N GLU A 109 -8.43 -14.64 2.88
CA GLU A 109 -9.58 -13.73 3.01
C GLU A 109 -10.11 -13.63 4.44
N ASP A 110 -9.81 -14.61 5.27
CA ASP A 110 -10.18 -14.66 6.69
C ASP A 110 -9.27 -13.80 7.58
N LEU A 111 -8.11 -13.38 7.08
CA LEU A 111 -7.07 -12.75 7.89
C LEU A 111 -6.50 -11.47 7.29
N VAL A 112 -6.22 -11.45 5.98
CA VAL A 112 -5.46 -10.38 5.34
C VAL A 112 -6.35 -9.53 4.46
N PHE A 113 -6.34 -8.23 4.71
CA PHE A 113 -7.10 -7.22 3.99
C PHE A 113 -6.15 -6.14 3.46
N CYS A 114 -6.34 -5.75 2.23
CA CYS A 114 -5.49 -4.79 1.54
C CYS A 114 -6.25 -3.48 1.34
N LEU A 115 -5.55 -2.34 1.41
CA LEU A 115 -6.17 -1.08 1.01
C LEU A 115 -6.66 -1.15 -0.43
N HIS A 116 -7.82 -0.55 -0.66
CA HIS A 116 -8.30 -0.31 -2.01
C HIS A 116 -7.27 0.52 -2.80
N PRO A 117 -7.09 0.27 -4.11
CA PRO A 117 -6.07 0.95 -4.91
C PRO A 117 -6.10 2.47 -4.83
N ASN A 118 -7.29 3.09 -4.78
CA ASN A 118 -7.41 4.54 -4.67
C ASN A 118 -6.96 5.05 -3.28
N ASP A 119 -7.28 4.34 -2.19
CA ASP A 119 -6.82 4.71 -0.84
C ASP A 119 -5.29 4.58 -0.74
N MET A 120 -4.72 3.50 -1.28
CA MET A 120 -3.26 3.32 -1.37
C MET A 120 -2.60 4.42 -2.21
N ALA A 121 -3.21 4.80 -3.35
CA ALA A 121 -2.70 5.85 -4.21
C ALA A 121 -2.69 7.22 -3.52
N VAL A 122 -3.73 7.56 -2.74
CA VAL A 122 -3.75 8.78 -1.92
C VAL A 122 -2.59 8.82 -0.93
N CYS A 123 -2.30 7.70 -0.24
CA CYS A 123 -1.14 7.62 0.65
C CYS A 123 0.18 7.94 -0.08
N LYS A 124 0.33 7.44 -1.32
CA LYS A 124 1.50 7.70 -2.15
C LYS A 124 1.58 9.14 -2.68
N LEU A 125 0.45 9.70 -3.08
CA LEU A 125 0.40 11.12 -3.51
C LEU A 125 0.75 12.07 -2.35
N ARG A 126 0.32 11.75 -1.13
CA ARG A 126 0.72 12.49 0.09
C ARG A 126 2.22 12.39 0.35
N ALA A 127 2.81 11.21 0.17
CA ALA A 127 4.24 10.99 0.35
C ALA A 127 5.07 11.68 -0.73
N GLY A 128 4.59 11.72 -1.98
CA GLY A 128 5.16 12.46 -3.10
C GLY A 128 6.59 12.05 -3.47
N ARG A 129 7.02 10.82 -3.13
CA ARG A 129 8.37 10.35 -3.44
C ARG A 129 8.49 10.01 -4.93
N PRO A 130 9.66 10.21 -5.57
CA PRO A 130 9.82 9.89 -7.00
C PRO A 130 9.42 8.47 -7.38
N LYS A 131 9.70 7.49 -6.49
CA LYS A 131 9.30 6.09 -6.70
C LYS A 131 7.78 5.91 -6.69
N ASP A 132 7.06 6.70 -5.88
CA ASP A 132 5.60 6.64 -5.78
C ASP A 132 4.94 7.26 -7.03
N VAL A 133 5.46 8.39 -7.50
CA VAL A 133 5.04 9.03 -8.76
C VAL A 133 5.22 8.06 -9.93
N ALA A 134 6.38 7.44 -10.05
CA ALA A 134 6.66 6.47 -11.10
C ALA A 134 5.72 5.25 -11.07
N LEU A 135 5.45 4.70 -9.88
CA LEU A 135 4.51 3.59 -9.72
C LEU A 135 3.10 3.99 -10.15
N LEU A 136 2.58 5.11 -9.65
CA LEU A 136 1.23 5.57 -9.98
C LEU A 136 1.08 5.86 -11.47
N ALA A 137 2.09 6.45 -12.11
CA ALA A 137 2.10 6.67 -13.55
C ALA A 137 2.04 5.35 -14.36
N ILE A 138 2.72 4.30 -13.91
CA ILE A 138 2.63 2.96 -14.52
C ILE A 138 1.22 2.38 -14.36
N LEU A 139 0.62 2.50 -13.17
CA LEU A 139 -0.73 1.98 -12.91
C LEU A 139 -1.79 2.69 -13.77
N ILE A 140 -1.70 4.01 -13.90
CA ILE A 140 -2.59 4.78 -14.79
C ILE A 140 -2.41 4.38 -16.24
N ARG A 141 -1.18 4.28 -16.75
CA ARG A 141 -0.92 3.84 -18.14
C ARG A 141 -1.46 2.44 -18.44
N LYS A 142 -1.50 1.58 -17.43
CA LYS A 142 -2.05 0.22 -17.56
C LYS A 142 -3.59 0.19 -17.41
N GLY A 143 -4.23 1.32 -17.13
CA GLY A 143 -5.68 1.39 -16.87
C GLY A 143 -6.11 0.74 -15.55
N LEU A 144 -5.18 0.55 -14.61
CA LEU A 144 -5.44 0.00 -13.27
C LEU A 144 -5.89 1.07 -12.27
N LEU A 145 -5.59 2.33 -12.56
CA LEU A 145 -6.05 3.50 -11.80
C LEU A 145 -6.56 4.56 -12.78
N ASP A 146 -7.59 5.29 -12.36
CA ASP A 146 -8.12 6.44 -13.08
C ASP A 146 -7.68 7.74 -12.40
N ALA A 147 -7.07 8.66 -13.16
CA ALA A 147 -6.54 9.90 -12.61
C ALA A 147 -7.63 10.88 -12.14
N ALA A 148 -8.81 10.88 -12.80
CA ALA A 148 -9.93 11.73 -12.40
C ALA A 148 -10.58 11.21 -11.10
N GLU A 149 -10.73 9.88 -10.97
CA GLU A 149 -11.17 9.26 -9.72
C GLU A 149 -10.20 9.55 -8.57
N LEU A 150 -8.88 9.47 -8.80
CA LEU A 150 -7.89 9.81 -7.79
C LEU A 150 -7.98 11.27 -7.35
N ARG A 151 -8.25 12.20 -8.27
CA ARG A 151 -8.46 13.61 -7.94
C ARG A 151 -9.67 13.80 -7.03
N ASN A 152 -10.79 13.15 -7.35
CA ASN A 152 -11.98 13.17 -6.52
C ASN A 152 -11.71 12.55 -5.14
N HIS A 153 -10.98 11.45 -5.11
CA HIS A 153 -10.62 10.75 -3.85
C HIS A 153 -9.74 11.62 -2.94
N LEU A 154 -8.79 12.38 -3.52
CA LEU A 154 -7.98 13.37 -2.79
C LEU A 154 -8.85 14.45 -2.13
N TRP A 155 -9.86 14.99 -2.82
CA TRP A 155 -10.76 15.99 -2.26
C TRP A 155 -11.61 15.48 -1.10
N LEU A 156 -11.92 14.19 -1.08
CA LEU A 156 -12.69 13.55 -0.01
C LEU A 156 -11.83 13.19 1.21
N THR A 157 -10.51 13.18 1.06
CA THR A 157 -9.60 12.77 2.13
C THR A 157 -9.34 13.93 3.10
N PRO A 158 -9.48 13.71 4.43
CA PRO A 158 -9.24 14.75 5.42
C PRO A 158 -7.74 15.08 5.50
N MET A 159 -7.35 16.20 4.93
CA MET A 159 -5.96 16.67 4.91
C MET A 159 -5.90 18.17 5.19
N ARG A 160 -4.77 18.62 5.75
CA ARG A 160 -4.48 20.06 5.85
C ARG A 160 -4.35 20.64 4.44
N GLU A 161 -4.79 21.89 4.25
CA GLU A 161 -4.79 22.56 2.95
C GLU A 161 -3.46 22.46 2.19
N GLN A 162 -2.34 22.69 2.88
CA GLN A 162 -1.01 22.59 2.25
C GLN A 162 -0.67 21.18 1.78
N VAL A 163 -1.16 20.15 2.48
CA VAL A 163 -0.94 18.74 2.11
C VAL A 163 -1.78 18.39 0.90
N ILE A 164 -3.07 18.79 0.87
CA ILE A 164 -3.95 18.53 -0.26
C ILE A 164 -3.44 19.21 -1.55
N LEU A 165 -3.00 20.48 -1.46
CA LEU A 165 -2.44 21.19 -2.61
C LEU A 165 -1.18 20.47 -3.16
N ARG A 166 -0.26 20.06 -2.28
CA ARG A 166 0.93 19.31 -2.68
C ARG A 166 0.57 17.96 -3.29
N SER A 167 -0.44 17.26 -2.75
CA SER A 167 -0.89 15.98 -3.28
C SER A 167 -1.51 16.13 -4.68
N HIS A 168 -2.25 17.20 -4.94
CA HIS A 168 -2.74 17.52 -6.28
C HIS A 168 -1.61 17.83 -7.25
N GLN A 169 -0.60 18.61 -6.85
CA GLN A 169 0.59 18.85 -7.67
C GLN A 169 1.35 17.55 -7.98
N CYS A 170 1.42 16.65 -7.00
CA CYS A 170 1.98 15.32 -7.21
C CYS A 170 1.16 14.50 -8.22
N LEU A 171 -0.17 14.57 -8.17
CA LEU A 171 -1.03 13.91 -9.14
C LEU A 171 -0.82 14.49 -10.56
N ASP A 172 -0.61 15.80 -10.69
CA ASP A 172 -0.30 16.41 -11.99
C ASP A 172 1.02 15.86 -12.56
N GLN A 173 2.05 15.69 -11.73
CA GLN A 173 3.31 15.04 -12.16
C GLN A 173 3.09 13.57 -12.57
N VAL A 174 2.25 12.84 -11.84
CA VAL A 174 1.87 11.45 -12.17
C VAL A 174 1.19 11.41 -13.55
N ARG A 175 0.25 12.33 -13.82
CA ARG A 175 -0.47 12.44 -15.10
C ARG A 175 0.49 12.72 -16.25
N GLU A 176 1.40 13.68 -16.06
CA GLU A 176 2.43 14.02 -17.05
C GLU A 176 3.30 12.80 -17.37
N GLN A 177 3.79 12.10 -16.34
CA GLN A 177 4.57 10.88 -16.53
C GLN A 177 3.75 9.72 -17.14
N ALA A 178 2.44 9.69 -16.92
CA ALA A 178 1.54 8.73 -17.55
C ALA A 178 1.25 9.06 -19.03
N GLY A 179 1.62 10.26 -19.51
CA GLY A 179 1.34 10.72 -20.87
C GLY A 179 -0.09 11.20 -21.05
N LEU A 180 -0.79 11.56 -19.98
CA LEU A 180 -2.12 12.15 -20.04
C LEU A 180 -2.05 13.64 -20.35
N PRO A 181 -3.02 14.20 -21.11
CA PRO A 181 -3.08 15.64 -21.33
C PRO A 181 -3.29 16.40 -20.01
N PRO A 182 -2.85 17.67 -19.94
CA PRO A 182 -3.18 18.54 -18.82
C PRO A 182 -4.70 18.61 -18.65
N GLU A 183 -5.17 18.71 -17.40
CA GLU A 183 -6.59 18.93 -17.17
C GLU A 183 -7.00 20.32 -17.66
N PRO A 184 -8.18 20.46 -18.26
CA PRO A 184 -8.73 21.79 -18.52
C PRO A 184 -8.90 22.52 -17.18
N ILE A 185 -8.42 23.76 -17.15
CA ILE A 185 -8.56 24.70 -16.02
C ILE A 185 -10.04 25.06 -15.85
#